data_e4965b5d56faf70cc4034be09d314602
#
_entry.id   e4965b5d56faf70cc4034be09d314602
#
_cell.length_a   1.000
_cell.length_b   1.000
_cell.length_c   1.000
_cell.angle_alpha   90.00
_cell.angle_beta   90.00
_cell.angle_gamma   90.00
#
_symmetry.space_group_name_H-M   'P 1'
#
loop_
_entity.id
_entity.type
_entity.pdbx_description
1 polymer ?
#
loop_
_entity_poly.entity_id
_entity_poly.type
_entity_poly.pdbx_seq_one_letter_code
_entity_poly.pdbx_strand_id
1 'polypeptide(L)'
;MENLLGQGRAAIDLLVDENSFEENALADLKLPYEDYGPGAVVGSARINGEICTVIANDAMTFNPRFPVVYAGVIGLEEGYKMALAVYRTLAMDKDKPVGEKRPLVLIVDTPGNG
;
A
#
# COMPACT_ATOMS: atom_id res chain seq x y z
N MET A 1 -1.53 5.73 -24.90
CA MET A 1 -1.04 4.92 -23.79
C MET A 1 -1.61 5.45 -22.49
N GLU A 2 -2.07 4.54 -21.68
CA GLU A 2 -2.65 4.93 -20.42
C GLU A 2 -1.58 5.37 -19.43
N ASN A 3 -1.85 6.49 -18.76
CA ASN A 3 -0.96 6.99 -17.74
C ASN A 3 -1.26 6.32 -16.41
N LEU A 4 -0.27 5.61 -15.85
CA LEU A 4 -0.42 4.92 -14.58
C LEU A 4 -0.11 5.80 -13.37
N LEU A 5 0.27 7.06 -13.60
CA LEU A 5 0.57 7.98 -12.53
C LEU A 5 -0.65 8.16 -11.61
N GLY A 6 -0.49 7.92 -10.33
CA GLY A 6 -1.57 8.01 -9.37
C GLY A 6 -2.52 6.83 -9.35
N GLN A 7 -2.19 5.78 -10.08
CA GLN A 7 -3.03 4.58 -10.14
C GLN A 7 -2.33 3.44 -9.40
N GLY A 8 -2.35 3.53 -8.07
CA GLY A 8 -1.62 2.58 -7.23
C GLY A 8 -1.97 1.13 -7.50
N ARG A 9 -3.25 0.80 -7.65
CA ARG A 9 -3.66 -0.58 -7.90
C ARG A 9 -3.15 -1.10 -9.24
N ALA A 10 -3.19 -0.26 -10.27
CA ALA A 10 -2.67 -0.66 -11.57
C ALA A 10 -1.17 -0.90 -11.52
N ALA A 11 -0.44 -0.06 -10.79
CA ALA A 11 1.01 -0.23 -10.63
C ALA A 11 1.33 -1.53 -9.88
N ILE A 12 0.54 -1.86 -8.85
CA ILE A 12 0.70 -3.11 -8.12
C ILE A 12 0.53 -4.29 -9.07
N ASP A 13 -0.55 -4.28 -9.86
CA ASP A 13 -0.85 -5.39 -10.77
C ASP A 13 0.27 -5.63 -11.79
N LEU A 14 0.98 -4.58 -12.18
CA LEU A 14 2.10 -4.73 -13.11
C LEU A 14 3.34 -5.33 -12.45
N LEU A 15 3.48 -5.17 -11.14
CA LEU A 15 4.69 -5.56 -10.42
C LEU A 15 4.61 -6.96 -9.82
N VAL A 16 3.43 -7.37 -9.38
CA VAL A 16 3.28 -8.61 -8.61
C VAL A 16 2.88 -9.77 -9.52
N ASP A 17 3.01 -10.99 -9.00
CA ASP A 17 2.56 -12.18 -9.70
C ASP A 17 1.07 -12.10 -9.96
N GLU A 18 0.64 -12.63 -11.11
CA GLU A 18 -0.74 -12.56 -11.55
C GLU A 18 -1.69 -13.05 -10.46
N ASN A 19 -2.72 -12.24 -10.18
CA ASN A 19 -3.79 -12.56 -9.22
C ASN A 19 -3.30 -12.78 -7.78
N SER A 20 -2.09 -12.34 -7.45
CA SER A 20 -1.56 -12.58 -6.11
C SER A 20 -1.87 -11.48 -5.10
N PHE A 21 -2.29 -10.30 -5.54
CA PHE A 21 -2.53 -9.21 -4.62
C PHE A 21 -3.85 -9.37 -3.88
N GLU A 22 -3.79 -9.30 -2.55
CA GLU A 22 -4.96 -9.33 -1.70
C GLU A 22 -4.95 -8.08 -0.82
N GLU A 23 -5.83 -7.16 -1.12
CA GLU A 23 -5.90 -5.88 -0.43
C GLU A 23 -6.33 -6.07 1.03
N ASN A 24 -5.66 -5.34 1.93
CA ASN A 24 -5.89 -5.36 3.38
C ASN A 24 -5.61 -6.72 4.04
N ALA A 25 -4.99 -7.64 3.34
CA ALA A 25 -4.71 -8.98 3.85
C ALA A 25 -3.39 -9.01 4.63
N LEU A 26 -3.39 -8.38 5.79
CA LEU A 26 -2.28 -8.40 6.74
C LEU A 26 -2.82 -8.78 8.10
N ALA A 27 -2.10 -9.66 8.82
CA ALA A 27 -2.53 -10.12 10.13
C ALA A 27 -2.72 -8.94 11.09
N ASP A 28 -3.85 -8.90 11.75
CA ASP A 28 -4.20 -7.88 12.73
C ASP A 28 -4.25 -6.45 12.16
N LEU A 29 -4.38 -6.32 10.85
CA LEU A 29 -4.62 -5.01 10.25
C LEU A 29 -6.08 -4.64 10.51
N LYS A 30 -6.29 -3.68 11.39
CA LYS A 30 -7.63 -3.21 11.73
C LYS A 30 -7.73 -1.73 11.40
N LEU A 31 -8.66 -1.39 10.53
CA LEU A 31 -8.90 -0.02 10.12
C LEU A 31 -10.17 0.49 10.81
N PRO A 32 -10.24 1.79 11.12
CA PRO A 32 -11.41 2.34 11.82
C PRO A 32 -12.74 2.12 11.09
N TYR A 33 -12.71 2.12 9.77
CA TYR A 33 -13.89 1.86 8.94
C TYR A 33 -13.42 1.42 7.55
N GLU A 34 -14.34 0.92 6.75
CA GLU A 34 -14.04 0.23 5.49
C GLU A 34 -13.27 1.07 4.48
N ASP A 35 -13.64 2.33 4.30
CA ASP A 35 -12.97 3.19 3.31
C ASP A 35 -11.91 4.10 3.93
N TYR A 36 -11.33 3.68 5.04
CA TYR A 36 -10.28 4.44 5.70
C TYR A 36 -9.04 4.55 4.80
N GLY A 37 -8.52 5.75 4.63
CA GLY A 37 -7.33 5.99 3.84
C GLY A 37 -7.42 5.49 2.41
N PRO A 38 -8.44 5.88 1.63
CA PRO A 38 -8.65 5.29 0.31
C PRO A 38 -7.51 5.54 -0.68
N GLY A 39 -6.71 6.57 -0.45
CA GLY A 39 -5.54 6.85 -1.29
C GLY A 39 -4.31 6.01 -0.95
N ALA A 40 -4.39 5.15 0.06
CA ALA A 40 -3.32 4.20 0.37
C ALA A 40 -3.83 2.78 0.13
N VAL A 41 -3.10 2.02 -0.66
CA VAL A 41 -3.43 0.64 -0.99
C VAL A 41 -2.39 -0.25 -0.35
N VAL A 42 -2.80 -1.10 0.58
CA VAL A 42 -1.89 -1.97 1.31
C VAL A 42 -2.42 -3.40 1.25
N GLY A 43 -1.52 -4.36 1.28
CA GLY A 43 -1.93 -5.75 1.27
C GLY A 43 -0.77 -6.70 1.08
N SER A 44 -1.11 -7.95 0.80
CA SER A 44 -0.14 -9.01 0.54
C SER A 44 -0.13 -9.37 -0.93
N ALA A 45 1.03 -9.74 -1.43
CA ALA A 45 1.17 -10.20 -2.81
C ALA A 45 2.36 -11.15 -2.89
N ARG A 46 2.59 -11.69 -4.08
CA ARG A 46 3.79 -12.47 -4.35
C ARG A 46 4.54 -11.83 -5.50
N ILE A 47 5.86 -11.86 -5.42
CA ILE A 47 6.73 -11.44 -6.51
C ILE A 47 7.70 -12.58 -6.71
N ASN A 48 7.68 -13.17 -7.89
CA ASN A 48 8.47 -14.37 -8.20
C ASN A 48 8.24 -15.49 -7.18
N GLY A 49 6.99 -15.65 -6.77
CA GLY A 49 6.58 -16.69 -5.83
C GLY A 49 6.80 -16.37 -4.37
N GLU A 50 7.51 -15.31 -4.05
CA GLU A 50 7.78 -14.93 -2.66
C GLU A 50 6.76 -13.93 -2.14
N ILE A 51 6.21 -14.22 -0.96
CA ILE A 51 5.22 -13.33 -0.35
C ILE A 51 5.87 -12.04 0.12
N CYS A 52 5.16 -10.94 -0.09
CA CYS A 52 5.62 -9.62 0.33
C CYS A 52 4.42 -8.79 0.79
N THR A 53 4.71 -7.71 1.50
CA THR A 53 3.73 -6.69 1.81
C THR A 53 3.91 -5.56 0.81
N VAL A 54 2.81 -5.16 0.17
CA VAL A 54 2.83 -4.07 -0.80
C VAL A 54 2.12 -2.87 -0.19
N ILE A 55 2.76 -1.73 -0.28
CA ILE A 55 2.21 -0.45 0.17
C ILE A 55 2.35 0.54 -0.97
N ALA A 56 1.22 1.07 -1.42
CA ALA A 56 1.21 2.01 -2.54
C ALA A 56 0.33 3.20 -2.22
N ASN A 57 0.69 4.37 -2.71
CA ASN A 57 -0.24 5.48 -2.69
C ASN A 57 -0.95 5.55 -4.05
N ASP A 58 -2.24 5.81 -4.02
CA ASP A 58 -3.04 6.03 -5.21
C ASP A 58 -3.38 7.51 -5.26
N ALA A 59 -2.54 8.26 -5.94
CA ALA A 59 -2.58 9.72 -5.91
C ALA A 59 -3.86 10.30 -6.50
N MET A 60 -4.55 9.53 -7.32
CA MET A 60 -5.78 10.00 -7.96
C MET A 60 -7.04 9.60 -7.19
N THR A 61 -6.89 8.80 -6.13
CA THR A 61 -8.05 8.42 -5.33
C THR A 61 -8.39 9.55 -4.36
N PHE A 62 -9.63 9.99 -4.41
CA PHE A 62 -10.13 11.09 -3.60
C PHE A 62 -10.59 10.58 -2.23
N ASN A 63 -10.19 11.28 -1.18
CA ASN A 63 -10.67 10.98 0.17
C ASN A 63 -11.75 12.01 0.53
N PRO A 64 -13.01 11.61 0.67
CA PRO A 64 -14.10 12.55 0.92
C PRO A 64 -14.00 13.30 2.25
N ARG A 65 -13.22 12.80 3.19
CA ARG A 65 -13.04 13.45 4.49
C ARG A 65 -11.97 14.54 4.43
N PHE A 66 -11.13 14.54 3.38
CA PHE A 66 -10.07 15.51 3.21
C PHE A 66 -10.05 16.01 1.76
N PRO A 67 -11.12 16.71 1.33
CA PRO A 67 -11.30 17.03 -0.08
C PRO A 67 -10.30 18.03 -0.65
N VAL A 68 -9.53 18.67 0.20
CA VAL A 68 -8.54 19.67 -0.25
C VAL A 68 -7.14 19.08 -0.43
N VAL A 69 -6.98 17.78 -0.24
CA VAL A 69 -5.69 17.13 -0.44
C VAL A 69 -5.42 17.01 -1.92
N TYR A 70 -4.25 17.48 -2.36
CA TYR A 70 -3.86 17.41 -3.77
C TYR A 70 -3.42 16.00 -4.14
N ALA A 71 -3.58 15.68 -5.41
CA ALA A 71 -3.13 14.39 -5.95
C ALA A 71 -1.65 14.16 -5.62
N GLY A 72 -1.33 12.98 -5.16
CA GLY A 72 0.04 12.61 -4.79
C GLY A 72 0.44 13.03 -3.39
N VAL A 73 -0.36 13.82 -2.72
CA VAL A 73 -0.10 14.18 -1.33
C VAL A 73 -0.69 13.09 -0.44
N ILE A 74 0.14 12.57 0.45
CA ILE A 74 -0.30 11.54 1.38
C ILE A 74 -1.03 12.20 2.53
N GLY A 75 -2.34 11.97 2.62
CA GLY A 75 -3.16 12.55 3.67
C GLY A 75 -2.94 11.87 5.02
N LEU A 76 -3.62 12.38 6.04
CA LEU A 76 -3.49 11.88 7.40
C LEU A 76 -3.90 10.41 7.51
N GLU A 77 -5.06 10.06 6.95
CA GLU A 77 -5.53 8.67 6.99
C GLU A 77 -4.61 7.74 6.21
N GLU A 78 -4.21 8.17 5.03
CA GLU A 78 -3.34 7.38 4.17
C GLU A 78 -2.00 7.13 4.84
N GLY A 79 -1.42 8.16 5.44
CA GLY A 79 -0.15 8.02 6.15
C GLY A 79 -0.24 7.07 7.33
N TYR A 80 -1.30 7.16 8.11
CA TYR A 80 -1.51 6.26 9.23
C TYR A 80 -1.70 4.82 8.77
N LYS A 81 -2.51 4.62 7.73
CA LYS A 81 -2.76 3.30 7.16
C LYS A 81 -1.47 2.66 6.66
N MET A 82 -0.63 3.43 5.96
CA MET A 82 0.64 2.94 5.45
C MET A 82 1.58 2.58 6.60
N ALA A 83 1.66 3.42 7.62
CA ALA A 83 2.50 3.15 8.80
C ALA A 83 2.01 1.91 9.54
N LEU A 84 0.71 1.72 9.64
CA LEU A 84 0.14 0.55 10.28
C LEU A 84 0.49 -0.72 9.52
N ALA A 85 0.48 -0.67 8.19
CA ALA A 85 0.86 -1.81 7.37
C ALA A 85 2.33 -2.19 7.58
N VAL A 86 3.22 -1.21 7.70
CA VAL A 86 4.63 -1.47 8.04
C VAL A 86 4.73 -2.13 9.39
N TYR A 87 4.07 -1.55 10.39
CA TYR A 87 4.11 -2.09 11.75
C TYR A 87 3.60 -3.52 11.81
N ARG A 88 2.50 -3.82 11.16
CA ARG A 88 1.93 -5.17 11.16
C ARG A 88 2.83 -6.16 10.45
N THR A 89 3.45 -5.76 9.35
CA THR A 89 4.39 -6.62 8.64
C THR A 89 5.59 -6.98 9.52
N LEU A 90 6.15 -5.99 10.19
CA LEU A 90 7.29 -6.23 11.09
C LEU A 90 6.87 -7.11 12.27
N ALA A 91 5.67 -6.91 12.80
CA ALA A 91 5.17 -7.70 13.93
C ALA A 91 4.96 -9.17 13.56
N MET A 92 4.46 -9.44 12.36
CA MET A 92 4.24 -10.81 11.91
C MET A 92 5.54 -11.62 11.87
N ASP A 93 6.63 -10.98 11.48
CA ASP A 93 7.89 -11.67 11.22
C ASP A 93 8.97 -11.36 12.27
N LYS A 94 8.58 -10.82 13.43
CA LYS A 94 9.55 -10.33 14.42
C LYS A 94 10.51 -11.42 14.93
N ASP A 95 10.05 -12.66 14.97
CA ASP A 95 10.85 -13.78 15.49
C ASP A 95 11.56 -14.56 14.39
N LYS A 96 11.46 -14.14 13.15
CA LYS A 96 12.13 -14.81 12.04
C LYS A 96 13.52 -14.24 11.80
N PRO A 97 14.45 -15.06 11.30
CA PRO A 97 15.75 -14.55 10.86
C PRO A 97 15.57 -13.52 9.75
N VAL A 98 16.53 -12.60 9.64
CA VAL A 98 16.47 -11.50 8.67
C VAL A 98 16.16 -12.00 7.26
N GLY A 99 16.82 -13.08 6.82
CA GLY A 99 16.62 -13.59 5.47
C GLY A 99 15.26 -14.23 5.22
N GLU A 100 14.47 -14.46 6.27
CA GLU A 100 13.15 -15.06 6.17
C GLU A 100 12.03 -14.08 6.46
N LYS A 101 12.36 -12.83 6.75
CA LYS A 101 11.35 -11.79 6.97
C LYS A 101 10.73 -11.36 5.66
N ARG A 102 9.42 -11.12 5.70
CA ARG A 102 8.67 -10.68 4.53
C ARG A 102 9.17 -9.32 4.05
N PRO A 103 9.52 -9.18 2.76
CA PRO A 103 9.89 -7.87 2.22
C PRO A 103 8.73 -6.90 2.22
N LEU A 104 9.07 -5.63 2.35
CA LEU A 104 8.14 -4.52 2.17
C LEU A 104 8.43 -3.89 0.81
N VAL A 105 7.41 -3.78 -0.01
CA VAL A 105 7.52 -3.16 -1.33
C VAL A 105 6.71 -1.88 -1.29
N LEU A 106 7.39 -0.76 -1.44
CA LEU A 106 6.75 0.55 -1.40
C LEU A 106 6.70 1.13 -2.80
N ILE A 107 5.51 1.41 -3.27
CA ILE A 107 5.27 2.03 -4.56
C ILE A 107 4.77 3.44 -4.31
N VAL A 108 5.60 4.42 -4.56
CA VAL A 108 5.26 5.81 -4.29
C VAL A 108 5.07 6.53 -5.62
N ASP A 109 3.87 7.05 -5.81
CA ASP A 109 3.51 7.79 -7.01
C ASP A 109 3.04 9.18 -6.57
N THR A 110 3.96 10.10 -6.52
CA THR A 110 3.67 11.47 -6.13
C THR A 110 3.94 12.40 -7.31
N PRO A 111 3.41 13.61 -7.31
CA PRO A 111 3.66 14.56 -8.41
C PRO A 111 5.08 15.11 -8.37
N GLY A 112 6.01 14.35 -7.87
CA GLY A 112 7.37 14.80 -7.74
C GLY A 112 7.50 15.79 -6.63
N ASN A 113 8.39 16.71 -6.81
CA ASN A 113 8.62 17.73 -5.81
C ASN A 113 7.80 18.97 -6.08
N GLY A 114 6.74 18.71 -6.75
CA GLY A 114 5.81 19.72 -7.20
C GLY A 114 5.59 20.81 -6.25
#